data_11ecb0bd79f512fe29338247d290044e
#
_entry.id   11ecb0bd79f512fe29338247d290044e
#
_cell.length_a   1.000
_cell.length_b   1.000
_cell.length_c   1.000
_cell.angle_alpha   90.00
_cell.angle_beta   90.00
_cell.angle_gamma   90.00
#
_symmetry.space_group_name_H-M   'P 1'
#
loop_
_entity.id
_entity.type
_entity.pdbx_description
1 polymer ?
#
loop_
_entity_poly.entity_id
_entity_poly.type
_entity_poly.pdbx_seq_one_letter_code
_entity_poly.pdbx_strand_id
1 'polypeptide(L)'
;MRRVLLVDDHPVIRQGIRRILTHAFSDFTVAEADTGEQAIEFSQANAWDLIILDLSLPGLSGLDVIRDVRRVQPQARIIVVSVHPPHQFARRALSVGAAAYLEKSAAPEEMVKVVNEVLAGRSYVSPSTPDMPPERDGARLPHELLSDREYQVLRMLGVGKTVSEIAAELSLSVKTVSTYRARILEKTGLRTTPELMHYVINHKLTP
;
A
#
# COMPACT_ATOMS: atom_id res chain seq x y z
N MET A 1 7.50 -23.10 -13.84
CA MET A 1 7.19 -22.79 -12.43
C MET A 1 7.30 -21.30 -12.26
N ARG A 2 6.24 -20.64 -11.79
CA ARG A 2 6.20 -19.19 -11.56
C ARG A 2 6.58 -18.88 -10.13
N ARG A 3 7.41 -17.89 -9.95
CA ARG A 3 7.90 -17.48 -8.63
C ARG A 3 7.08 -16.32 -8.11
N VAL A 4 6.48 -16.49 -6.95
CA VAL A 4 5.65 -15.49 -6.28
C VAL A 4 6.31 -15.07 -4.98
N LEU A 5 6.44 -13.77 -4.76
CA LEU A 5 6.84 -13.21 -3.47
C LEU A 5 5.61 -12.62 -2.78
N LEU A 6 5.34 -13.07 -1.57
CA LEU A 6 4.25 -12.58 -0.73
C LEU A 6 4.84 -11.76 0.43
N VAL A 7 4.46 -10.48 0.49
CA VAL A 7 5.01 -9.51 1.43
C VAL A 7 3.89 -8.95 2.31
N ASP A 8 3.84 -9.35 3.57
CA ASP A 8 2.85 -8.90 4.56
C ASP A 8 3.42 -9.18 5.96
N ASP A 9 3.31 -8.26 6.91
CA ASP A 9 3.80 -8.43 8.28
C ASP A 9 2.85 -9.24 9.17
N HIS A 10 1.63 -9.54 8.69
CA HIS A 10 0.62 -10.32 9.41
C HIS A 10 0.69 -11.81 9.04
N PRO A 11 1.20 -12.71 9.90
CA PRO A 11 1.39 -14.13 9.57
C PRO A 11 0.10 -14.84 9.14
N VAL A 12 -1.04 -14.52 9.75
CA VAL A 12 -2.33 -15.14 9.43
C VAL A 12 -2.81 -14.78 8.02
N ILE A 13 -2.66 -13.51 7.64
CA ILE A 13 -3.00 -13.02 6.29
C ILE A 13 -2.09 -13.71 5.26
N ARG A 14 -0.78 -13.72 5.53
CA ARG A 14 0.22 -14.35 4.66
C ARG A 14 -0.10 -15.83 4.41
N GLN A 15 -0.40 -16.59 5.48
CA GLN A 15 -0.80 -17.99 5.35
C GLN A 15 -2.11 -18.16 4.56
N GLY A 16 -3.09 -17.27 4.77
CA GLY A 16 -4.35 -17.28 4.04
C GLY A 16 -4.14 -17.08 2.53
N ILE A 17 -3.41 -16.04 2.16
CA ILE A 17 -3.10 -15.73 0.75
C ILE A 17 -2.27 -16.88 0.13
N ARG A 18 -1.24 -17.37 0.81
CA ARG A 18 -0.45 -18.51 0.35
C ARG A 18 -1.33 -19.72 0.04
N ARG A 19 -2.26 -20.07 0.94
CA ARG A 19 -3.18 -21.19 0.75
C ARG A 19 -4.06 -21.00 -0.48
N ILE A 20 -4.61 -19.80 -0.68
CA ILE A 20 -5.41 -19.47 -1.88
C ILE A 20 -4.57 -19.70 -3.15
N LEU A 21 -3.35 -19.14 -3.19
CA LEU A 21 -2.47 -19.23 -4.35
C LEU A 21 -2.05 -20.67 -4.66
N THR A 22 -1.62 -21.43 -3.66
CA THR A 22 -1.16 -22.82 -3.87
C THR A 22 -2.29 -23.78 -4.21
N HIS A 23 -3.52 -23.48 -3.79
CA HIS A 23 -4.70 -24.26 -4.18
C HIS A 23 -5.13 -23.96 -5.61
N ALA A 24 -5.09 -22.68 -6.03
CA ALA A 24 -5.56 -22.28 -7.35
C ALA A 24 -4.51 -22.46 -8.47
N PHE A 25 -3.22 -22.43 -8.14
CA PHE A 25 -2.12 -22.45 -9.10
C PHE A 25 -1.07 -23.49 -8.72
N SER A 26 -1.12 -24.66 -9.36
CA SER A 26 -0.21 -25.79 -9.09
C SER A 26 1.26 -25.53 -9.50
N ASP A 27 1.49 -24.54 -10.37
CA ASP A 27 2.81 -24.17 -10.88
C ASP A 27 3.48 -23.02 -10.09
N PHE A 28 2.87 -22.55 -8.98
CA PHE A 28 3.43 -21.48 -8.16
C PHE A 28 4.41 -21.99 -7.10
N THR A 29 5.53 -21.28 -6.99
CA THR A 29 6.45 -21.38 -5.86
C THR A 29 6.38 -20.07 -5.09
N VAL A 30 5.90 -20.12 -3.85
CA VAL A 30 5.67 -18.93 -3.02
C VAL A 30 6.78 -18.79 -1.99
N ALA A 31 7.50 -17.67 -2.03
CA ALA A 31 8.36 -17.19 -0.94
C ALA A 31 7.65 -16.09 -0.15
N GLU A 32 8.07 -15.88 1.08
CA GLU A 32 7.45 -14.94 2.01
C GLU A 32 8.48 -13.94 2.53
N ALA A 33 8.06 -12.69 2.71
CA ALA A 33 8.76 -11.64 3.41
C ALA A 33 7.81 -10.95 4.38
N ASP A 34 8.30 -10.48 5.51
CA ASP A 34 7.51 -9.80 6.54
C ASP A 34 7.85 -8.30 6.65
N THR A 35 8.85 -7.83 5.90
CA THR A 35 9.24 -6.41 5.84
C THR A 35 9.49 -5.95 4.42
N GLY A 36 9.46 -4.61 4.22
CA GLY A 36 9.79 -4.00 2.94
C GLY A 36 11.25 -4.20 2.55
N GLU A 37 12.15 -4.17 3.53
CA GLU A 37 13.59 -4.38 3.34
C GLU A 37 13.87 -5.79 2.79
N GLN A 38 13.26 -6.82 3.39
CA GLN A 38 13.37 -8.20 2.90
C GLN A 38 12.81 -8.34 1.48
N ALA A 39 11.69 -7.68 1.18
CA ALA A 39 11.11 -7.71 -0.16
C ALA A 39 12.07 -7.14 -1.22
N ILE A 40 12.77 -6.06 -0.90
CA ILE A 40 13.78 -5.44 -1.77
C ILE A 40 15.00 -6.38 -1.91
N GLU A 41 15.50 -6.92 -0.80
CA GLU A 41 16.64 -7.86 -0.81
C GLU A 41 16.32 -9.09 -1.67
N PHE A 42 15.16 -9.71 -1.47
CA PHE A 42 14.71 -10.86 -2.26
C PHE A 42 14.55 -10.52 -3.75
N SER A 43 14.12 -9.29 -4.05
CA SER A 43 14.00 -8.81 -5.42
C SER A 43 15.34 -8.50 -6.08
N GLN A 44 16.38 -8.19 -5.31
CA GLN A 44 17.73 -8.07 -5.83
C GLN A 44 18.37 -9.43 -6.11
N ALA A 45 18.08 -10.42 -5.25
CA ALA A 45 18.67 -11.75 -5.34
C ALA A 45 17.98 -12.69 -6.36
N ASN A 46 16.71 -12.46 -6.65
CA ASN A 46 15.88 -13.38 -7.43
C ASN A 46 14.88 -12.64 -8.33
N ALA A 47 14.59 -13.20 -9.50
CA ALA A 47 13.52 -12.73 -10.36
C ALA A 47 12.15 -13.26 -9.87
N TRP A 48 11.12 -12.41 -9.89
CA TRP A 48 9.76 -12.73 -9.48
C TRP A 48 8.78 -12.48 -10.64
N ASP A 49 7.90 -13.45 -10.90
CA ASP A 49 6.82 -13.30 -11.89
C ASP A 49 5.67 -12.46 -11.33
N LEU A 50 5.47 -12.58 -10.00
CA LEU A 50 4.42 -11.88 -9.27
C LEU A 50 4.91 -11.53 -7.85
N ILE A 51 4.58 -10.32 -7.41
CA ILE A 51 4.77 -9.87 -6.04
C ILE A 51 3.41 -9.43 -5.50
N ILE A 52 3.00 -9.99 -4.38
CA ILE A 52 1.80 -9.57 -3.65
C ILE A 52 2.29 -8.81 -2.42
N LEU A 53 1.90 -7.55 -2.31
CA LEU A 53 2.48 -6.60 -1.38
C LEU A 53 1.42 -5.90 -0.54
N ASP A 54 1.56 -5.98 0.78
CA ASP A 54 0.85 -5.06 1.67
C ASP A 54 1.47 -3.66 1.66
N LEU A 55 0.63 -2.63 1.70
CA LEU A 55 1.10 -1.25 1.86
C LEU A 55 1.47 -0.91 3.31
N SER A 56 0.89 -1.60 4.28
CA SER A 56 1.00 -1.29 5.70
C SER A 56 2.18 -1.98 6.39
N LEU A 57 3.30 -2.13 5.71
CA LEU A 57 4.50 -2.77 6.28
C LEU A 57 5.15 -1.90 7.36
N PRO A 58 5.80 -2.52 8.36
CA PRO A 58 6.65 -1.79 9.29
C PRO A 58 7.90 -1.22 8.56
N GLY A 59 8.39 -0.09 9.03
CA GLY A 59 9.61 0.54 8.46
C GLY A 59 9.33 1.28 7.15
N LEU A 60 9.59 0.66 6.02
CA LEU A 60 9.40 1.27 4.71
C LEU A 60 7.91 1.35 4.32
N SER A 61 7.55 2.43 3.63
CA SER A 61 6.23 2.54 3.00
C SER A 61 6.10 1.54 1.86
N GLY A 62 4.95 0.85 1.74
CA GLY A 62 4.70 -0.08 0.65
C GLY A 62 4.84 0.56 -0.74
N LEU A 63 4.52 1.85 -0.90
CA LEU A 63 4.75 2.57 -2.17
C LEU A 63 6.25 2.75 -2.48
N ASP A 64 7.09 2.96 -1.46
CA ASP A 64 8.53 3.05 -1.65
C ASP A 64 9.10 1.68 -2.02
N VAL A 65 8.60 0.61 -1.38
CA VAL A 65 8.95 -0.78 -1.76
C VAL A 65 8.59 -1.05 -3.24
N ILE A 66 7.41 -0.62 -3.71
CA ILE A 66 7.04 -0.77 -5.13
C ILE A 66 8.06 -0.05 -6.04
N ARG A 67 8.43 1.19 -5.72
CA ARG A 67 9.41 1.96 -6.51
C ARG A 67 10.77 1.27 -6.56
N ASP A 68 11.27 0.79 -5.42
CA ASP A 68 12.57 0.16 -5.34
C ASP A 68 12.57 -1.21 -6.04
N VAL A 69 11.53 -2.03 -5.86
CA VAL A 69 11.35 -3.28 -6.60
C VAL A 69 11.27 -3.02 -8.11
N ARG A 70 10.51 -2.01 -8.55
CA ARG A 70 10.41 -1.66 -9.99
C ARG A 70 11.72 -1.18 -10.58
N ARG A 71 12.59 -0.57 -9.77
CA ARG A 71 13.92 -0.13 -10.22
C ARG A 71 14.84 -1.33 -10.50
N VAL A 72 14.76 -2.40 -9.71
CA VAL A 72 15.58 -3.61 -9.88
C VAL A 72 14.92 -4.68 -10.75
N GLN A 73 13.60 -4.73 -10.77
CA GLN A 73 12.80 -5.66 -11.59
C GLN A 73 11.67 -4.95 -12.34
N PRO A 74 11.95 -4.26 -13.45
CA PRO A 74 10.93 -3.52 -14.21
C PRO A 74 9.78 -4.39 -14.73
N GLN A 75 10.02 -5.70 -14.92
CA GLN A 75 9.03 -6.65 -15.46
C GLN A 75 8.20 -7.37 -14.37
N ALA A 76 8.58 -7.28 -13.09
CA ALA A 76 7.83 -7.91 -12.02
C ALA A 76 6.40 -7.33 -11.94
N ARG A 77 5.40 -8.19 -11.88
CA ARG A 77 4.01 -7.77 -11.71
C ARG A 77 3.72 -7.63 -10.22
N ILE A 78 3.20 -6.47 -9.81
CA ILE A 78 2.95 -6.18 -8.39
C ILE A 78 1.45 -6.01 -8.17
N ILE A 79 0.87 -6.86 -7.31
CA ILE A 79 -0.49 -6.72 -6.79
C ILE A 79 -0.39 -6.15 -5.38
N VAL A 80 -1.04 -5.03 -5.15
CA VAL A 80 -1.20 -4.49 -3.80
C VAL A 80 -2.41 -5.12 -3.13
N VAL A 81 -2.24 -5.58 -1.89
CA VAL A 81 -3.32 -6.11 -1.03
C VAL A 81 -3.30 -5.32 0.27
N SER A 82 -4.35 -4.55 0.55
CA SER A 82 -4.33 -3.60 1.66
C SER A 82 -5.67 -3.56 2.41
N VAL A 83 -5.63 -3.19 3.68
CA VAL A 83 -6.85 -2.86 4.46
C VAL A 83 -7.42 -1.49 4.10
N HIS A 84 -6.66 -0.67 3.38
CA HIS A 84 -7.09 0.66 2.98
C HIS A 84 -8.03 0.61 1.78
N PRO A 85 -9.06 1.46 1.75
CA PRO A 85 -10.04 1.46 0.67
C PRO A 85 -9.40 1.92 -0.66
N PRO A 86 -9.75 1.28 -1.80
CA PRO A 86 -9.13 1.53 -3.11
C PRO A 86 -9.19 2.99 -3.58
N HIS A 87 -10.31 3.69 -3.30
CA HIS A 87 -10.50 5.08 -3.74
C HIS A 87 -9.43 6.05 -3.19
N GLN A 88 -8.72 5.67 -2.13
CA GLN A 88 -7.68 6.51 -1.51
C GLN A 88 -6.27 6.13 -1.96
N PHE A 89 -5.99 4.85 -2.17
CA PHE A 89 -4.64 4.34 -2.36
C PHE A 89 -4.39 3.69 -3.72
N ALA A 90 -5.44 3.17 -4.40
CA ALA A 90 -5.23 2.44 -5.66
C ALA A 90 -4.54 3.29 -6.72
N ARG A 91 -4.98 4.56 -6.91
CA ARG A 91 -4.34 5.47 -7.88
C ARG A 91 -2.85 5.65 -7.58
N ARG A 92 -2.49 5.86 -6.32
CA ARG A 92 -1.08 6.05 -5.90
C ARG A 92 -0.26 4.79 -6.15
N ALA A 93 -0.80 3.61 -5.79
CA ALA A 93 -0.13 2.34 -6.04
C ALA A 93 0.08 2.09 -7.54
N LEU A 94 -0.94 2.32 -8.35
CA LEU A 94 -0.85 2.18 -9.81
C LEU A 94 0.14 3.17 -10.42
N SER A 95 0.15 4.42 -9.98
CA SER A 95 1.06 5.47 -10.52
C SER A 95 2.54 5.19 -10.23
N VAL A 96 2.85 4.41 -9.19
CA VAL A 96 4.23 4.00 -8.87
C VAL A 96 4.59 2.63 -9.43
N GLY A 97 3.66 1.97 -10.15
CA GLY A 97 3.94 0.77 -10.92
C GLY A 97 3.30 -0.53 -10.41
N ALA A 98 2.34 -0.47 -9.49
CA ALA A 98 1.50 -1.63 -9.21
C ALA A 98 0.63 -1.96 -10.45
N ALA A 99 0.38 -3.24 -10.70
CA ALA A 99 -0.50 -3.71 -11.77
C ALA A 99 -1.94 -3.84 -11.29
N ALA A 100 -2.15 -4.05 -9.99
CA ALA A 100 -3.48 -4.18 -9.40
C ALA A 100 -3.53 -3.72 -7.95
N TYR A 101 -4.75 -3.39 -7.51
CA TYR A 101 -5.06 -3.07 -6.11
C TYR A 101 -6.26 -3.87 -5.66
N LEU A 102 -6.14 -4.55 -4.52
CA LEU A 102 -7.15 -5.40 -3.92
C LEU A 102 -7.26 -5.10 -2.41
N GLU A 103 -8.49 -5.12 -1.88
CA GLU A 103 -8.69 -5.04 -0.43
C GLU A 103 -8.36 -6.38 0.23
N LYS A 104 -7.81 -6.35 1.45
CA LYS A 104 -7.56 -7.57 2.27
C LYS A 104 -8.84 -8.32 2.63
N SER A 105 -9.99 -7.65 2.57
CA SER A 105 -11.32 -8.23 2.76
C SER A 105 -11.89 -8.94 1.52
N ALA A 106 -11.22 -8.87 0.38
CA ALA A 106 -11.68 -9.47 -0.86
C ALA A 106 -11.82 -11.00 -0.74
N ALA A 107 -12.82 -11.55 -1.41
CA ALA A 107 -13.06 -12.98 -1.44
C ALA A 107 -11.90 -13.73 -2.15
N PRO A 108 -11.64 -14.99 -1.76
CA PRO A 108 -10.59 -15.81 -2.40
C PRO A 108 -10.70 -15.88 -3.93
N GLU A 109 -11.92 -15.93 -4.46
CA GLU A 109 -12.21 -15.99 -5.87
C GLU A 109 -11.79 -14.69 -6.60
N GLU A 110 -11.94 -13.55 -5.95
CA GLU A 110 -11.49 -12.26 -6.48
C GLU A 110 -9.97 -12.21 -6.54
N MET A 111 -9.26 -12.69 -5.51
CA MET A 111 -7.81 -12.81 -5.52
C MET A 111 -7.32 -13.65 -6.70
N VAL A 112 -7.92 -14.82 -6.93
CA VAL A 112 -7.57 -15.70 -8.06
C VAL A 112 -7.82 -15.01 -9.39
N LYS A 113 -8.95 -14.32 -9.54
CA LYS A 113 -9.26 -13.54 -10.75
C LYS A 113 -8.21 -12.47 -11.00
N VAL A 114 -7.87 -11.67 -9.98
CA VAL A 114 -6.88 -10.59 -10.10
C VAL A 114 -5.51 -11.12 -10.50
N VAL A 115 -5.07 -12.22 -9.90
CA VAL A 115 -3.80 -12.88 -10.26
C VAL A 115 -3.79 -13.28 -11.73
N ASN A 116 -4.87 -13.89 -12.24
CA ASN A 116 -4.99 -14.27 -13.66
C ASN A 116 -4.95 -13.06 -14.59
N GLU A 117 -5.68 -11.98 -14.26
CA GLU A 117 -5.68 -10.73 -15.02
C GLU A 117 -4.27 -10.13 -15.12
N VAL A 118 -3.60 -10.01 -13.98
CA VAL A 118 -2.27 -9.41 -13.88
C VAL A 118 -1.23 -10.28 -14.61
N LEU A 119 -1.31 -11.61 -14.49
CA LEU A 119 -0.41 -12.52 -15.23
C LEU A 119 -0.67 -12.50 -16.75
N ALA A 120 -1.88 -12.15 -17.17
CA ALA A 120 -2.22 -11.92 -18.57
C ALA A 120 -1.81 -10.50 -19.06
N GLY A 121 -1.18 -9.68 -18.20
CA GLY A 121 -0.72 -8.33 -18.55
C GLY A 121 -1.80 -7.24 -18.46
N ARG A 122 -2.95 -7.55 -17.86
CA ARG A 122 -4.03 -6.58 -17.64
C ARG A 122 -3.90 -5.95 -16.25
N SER A 123 -4.30 -4.69 -16.11
CA SER A 123 -4.43 -4.02 -14.82
C SER A 123 -5.80 -4.30 -14.21
N TYR A 124 -5.86 -4.32 -12.88
CA TYR A 124 -7.11 -4.54 -12.16
C TYR A 124 -7.23 -3.61 -10.96
N VAL A 125 -8.41 -3.04 -10.79
CA VAL A 125 -8.80 -2.32 -9.55
C VAL A 125 -10.15 -2.87 -9.13
N SER A 126 -10.32 -3.14 -7.84
CA SER A 126 -11.58 -3.69 -7.31
C SER A 126 -12.79 -2.83 -7.70
N PRO A 127 -13.93 -3.43 -8.06
CA PRO A 127 -15.16 -2.71 -8.45
C PRO A 127 -15.72 -1.75 -7.39
N SER A 128 -15.33 -1.92 -6.13
CA SER A 128 -15.65 -0.98 -5.04
C SER A 128 -15.00 0.40 -5.21
N THR A 129 -14.13 0.57 -6.22
CA THR A 129 -13.57 1.86 -6.57
C THR A 129 -14.57 2.60 -7.46
N PRO A 130 -15.19 3.70 -7.02
CA PRO A 130 -15.99 4.56 -7.90
C PRO A 130 -15.10 4.98 -9.07
N ASP A 131 -15.70 5.15 -10.27
CA ASP A 131 -15.03 5.58 -11.48
C ASP A 131 -13.88 6.52 -11.15
N MET A 132 -12.66 6.03 -11.37
CA MET A 132 -11.48 6.85 -11.14
C MET A 132 -11.57 8.02 -12.10
N PRO A 133 -11.83 9.26 -11.65
CA PRO A 133 -11.92 10.37 -12.57
C PRO A 133 -10.59 10.44 -13.34
N PRO A 134 -10.63 10.75 -14.65
CA PRO A 134 -9.43 10.91 -15.46
C PRO A 134 -8.47 11.86 -14.74
N GLU A 135 -7.17 11.67 -14.94
CA GLU A 135 -6.16 12.58 -14.41
C GLU A 135 -6.64 14.02 -14.68
N ARG A 136 -6.98 14.72 -13.60
CA ARG A 136 -7.13 16.16 -13.74
C ARG A 136 -5.72 16.69 -13.98
N ASP A 137 -5.49 17.22 -15.17
CA ASP A 137 -4.40 18.17 -15.45
C ASP A 137 -4.60 19.38 -14.50
N GLY A 138 -4.18 19.23 -13.26
CA GLY A 138 -4.34 20.22 -12.22
C GLY A 138 -3.40 19.90 -11.06
N ALA A 139 -2.97 20.92 -10.35
CA ALA A 139 -2.05 20.82 -9.22
C ALA A 139 -2.49 19.70 -8.26
N ARG A 140 -1.60 18.76 -8.00
CA ARG A 140 -1.81 17.66 -7.03
C ARG A 140 -2.24 18.24 -5.69
N LEU A 141 -3.26 17.67 -5.08
CA LEU A 141 -3.67 18.09 -3.75
C LEU A 141 -2.54 17.82 -2.74
N PRO A 142 -2.31 18.68 -1.76
CA PRO A 142 -1.20 18.54 -0.83
C PRO A 142 -1.10 17.17 -0.16
N HIS A 143 -2.23 16.52 0.18
CA HIS A 143 -2.25 15.18 0.76
C HIS A 143 -1.84 14.07 -0.23
N GLU A 144 -1.89 14.32 -1.53
CA GLU A 144 -1.41 13.37 -2.54
C GLU A 144 0.13 13.31 -2.62
N LEU A 145 0.83 14.28 -2.01
CA LEU A 145 2.29 14.32 -1.91
C LEU A 145 2.83 13.56 -0.68
N LEU A 146 1.95 13.13 0.22
CA LEU A 146 2.33 12.41 1.42
C LEU A 146 2.68 10.95 1.08
N SER A 147 3.66 10.37 1.79
CA SER A 147 3.84 8.93 1.82
C SER A 147 2.65 8.26 2.52
N ASP A 148 2.49 6.94 2.36
CA ASP A 148 1.37 6.22 3.00
C ASP A 148 1.39 6.36 4.51
N ARG A 149 2.55 6.29 5.14
CA ARG A 149 2.70 6.48 6.59
C ARG A 149 2.36 7.91 7.01
N GLU A 150 2.79 8.91 6.26
CA GLU A 150 2.40 10.30 6.49
C GLU A 150 0.90 10.48 6.31
N TYR A 151 0.31 9.89 5.27
CA TYR A 151 -1.11 9.95 5.02
C TYR A 151 -1.92 9.22 6.11
N GLN A 152 -1.48 8.05 6.56
CA GLN A 152 -2.07 7.32 7.69
C GLN A 152 -2.04 8.18 8.98
N VAL A 153 -0.89 8.77 9.30
CA VAL A 153 -0.74 9.67 10.44
C VAL A 153 -1.60 10.93 10.29
N LEU A 154 -1.68 11.51 9.09
CA LEU A 154 -2.57 12.66 8.80
C LEU A 154 -4.02 12.34 9.16
N ARG A 155 -4.54 11.18 8.72
CA ARG A 155 -5.92 10.75 8.99
C ARG A 155 -6.18 10.58 10.48
N MET A 156 -5.24 9.96 11.20
CA MET A 156 -5.34 9.74 12.65
C MET A 156 -5.30 11.06 13.43
N LEU A 157 -4.43 12.00 13.04
CA LEU A 157 -4.44 13.36 13.56
C LEU A 157 -5.75 14.09 13.26
N GLY A 158 -6.31 13.86 12.06
CA GLY A 158 -7.55 14.46 11.61
C GLY A 158 -8.78 14.08 12.44
N VAL A 159 -8.79 12.89 13.04
CA VAL A 159 -9.83 12.43 13.98
C VAL A 159 -9.49 12.75 15.44
N GLY A 160 -8.46 13.53 15.69
CA GLY A 160 -8.11 14.03 17.03
C GLY A 160 -7.20 13.14 17.86
N LYS A 161 -6.63 12.06 17.30
CA LYS A 161 -5.65 11.23 18.02
C LYS A 161 -4.38 12.03 18.31
N THR A 162 -3.86 11.83 19.50
CA THR A 162 -2.57 12.39 19.92
C THR A 162 -1.40 11.62 19.29
N VAL A 163 -0.23 12.25 19.22
CA VAL A 163 1.00 11.60 18.73
C VAL A 163 1.32 10.31 19.51
N SER A 164 1.06 10.29 20.82
CA SER A 164 1.30 9.11 21.67
C SER A 164 0.33 7.96 21.37
N GLU A 165 -0.95 8.25 21.18
CA GLU A 165 -1.95 7.24 20.78
C GLU A 165 -1.64 6.66 19.40
N ILE A 166 -1.26 7.52 18.44
CA ILE A 166 -0.85 7.08 17.10
C ILE A 166 0.39 6.19 17.17
N ALA A 167 1.38 6.56 17.99
CA ALA A 167 2.59 5.77 18.17
C ALA A 167 2.29 4.37 18.73
N ALA A 168 1.42 4.27 19.72
CA ALA A 168 0.98 3.00 20.30
C ALA A 168 0.23 2.14 19.27
N GLU A 169 -0.72 2.73 18.53
CA GLU A 169 -1.56 2.02 17.55
C GLU A 169 -0.75 1.50 16.34
N LEU A 170 0.23 2.29 15.89
CA LEU A 170 1.09 1.92 14.75
C LEU A 170 2.35 1.14 15.15
N SER A 171 2.54 0.83 16.43
CA SER A 171 3.75 0.20 16.98
C SER A 171 5.03 0.98 16.64
N LEU A 172 4.95 2.32 16.67
CA LEU A 172 6.05 3.23 16.38
C LEU A 172 6.49 3.99 17.63
N SER A 173 7.68 4.60 17.58
CA SER A 173 8.10 5.56 18.62
C SER A 173 7.35 6.89 18.48
N VAL A 174 7.12 7.57 19.63
CA VAL A 174 6.56 8.92 19.65
C VAL A 174 7.41 9.90 18.82
N LYS A 175 8.73 9.71 18.81
CA LYS A 175 9.67 10.49 18.00
C LYS A 175 9.42 10.29 16.50
N THR A 176 9.17 9.05 16.07
CA THR A 176 8.87 8.71 14.66
C THR A 176 7.58 9.37 14.21
N VAL A 177 6.51 9.27 15.01
CA VAL A 177 5.21 9.91 14.67
C VAL A 177 5.33 11.43 14.67
N SER A 178 6.12 12.02 15.60
CA SER A 178 6.41 13.46 15.60
C SER A 178 7.13 13.89 14.32
N THR A 179 8.05 13.08 13.82
CA THR A 179 8.73 13.32 12.54
C THR A 179 7.76 13.28 11.37
N TYR A 180 6.87 12.30 11.33
CA TYR A 180 5.81 12.24 10.29
C TYR A 180 4.91 13.47 10.36
N ARG A 181 4.46 13.88 11.55
CA ARG A 181 3.66 15.09 11.72
C ARG A 181 4.38 16.34 11.17
N ALA A 182 5.67 16.50 11.45
CA ALA A 182 6.45 17.64 10.94
C ALA A 182 6.50 17.63 9.39
N ARG A 183 6.78 16.48 8.78
CA ARG A 183 6.80 16.31 7.32
C ARG A 183 5.43 16.54 6.68
N ILE A 184 4.35 16.13 7.34
CA ILE A 184 2.99 16.38 6.88
C ILE A 184 2.72 17.88 6.81
N LEU A 185 3.03 18.62 7.90
CA LEU A 185 2.86 20.07 7.94
C LEU A 185 3.67 20.77 6.83
N GLU A 186 4.92 20.36 6.64
CA GLU A 186 5.79 20.87 5.58
C GLU A 186 5.22 20.63 4.18
N LYS A 187 4.85 19.37 3.88
CA LYS A 187 4.35 18.98 2.54
C LYS A 187 2.97 19.55 2.22
N THR A 188 2.12 19.75 3.26
CA THR A 188 0.77 20.30 3.08
C THR A 188 0.74 21.82 3.12
N GLY A 189 1.83 22.47 3.56
CA GLY A 189 1.88 23.91 3.76
C GLY A 189 1.07 24.39 4.98
N LEU A 190 0.59 23.46 5.83
CA LEU A 190 -0.15 23.75 7.05
C LEU A 190 0.82 23.96 8.21
N ARG A 191 0.38 24.72 9.23
CA ARG A 191 1.26 25.13 10.33
C ARG A 191 0.96 24.43 11.66
N THR A 192 -0.30 24.03 11.86
CA THR A 192 -0.79 23.54 13.15
C THR A 192 -1.61 22.26 13.00
N THR A 193 -1.73 21.47 14.09
CA THR A 193 -2.59 20.29 14.12
C THR A 193 -4.09 20.64 13.93
N PRO A 194 -4.64 21.70 14.49
CA PRO A 194 -6.01 22.12 14.18
C PRO A 194 -6.23 22.41 12.69
N GLU A 195 -5.28 23.00 11.98
CA GLU A 195 -5.36 23.18 10.53
C GLU A 195 -5.37 21.85 9.80
N LEU A 196 -4.56 20.86 10.23
CA LEU A 196 -4.60 19.50 9.69
C LEU A 196 -5.97 18.84 9.89
N MET A 197 -6.56 18.97 11.08
CA MET A 197 -7.89 18.43 11.37
C MET A 197 -8.96 19.02 10.45
N HIS A 198 -8.96 20.34 10.31
CA HIS A 198 -9.87 21.05 9.42
C HIS A 198 -9.68 20.64 7.94
N TYR A 199 -8.41 20.49 7.52
CA TYR A 199 -8.06 20.00 6.19
C TYR A 199 -8.60 18.60 5.90
N VAL A 200 -8.42 17.66 6.86
CA VAL A 200 -8.91 16.27 6.75
C VAL A 200 -10.43 16.21 6.62
N ILE A 201 -11.15 17.03 7.39
CA ILE A 201 -12.62 17.11 7.33
C ILE A 201 -13.07 17.66 5.98
N ASN A 202 -12.51 18.78 5.54
CA ASN A 202 -12.89 19.44 4.28
C ASN A 202 -12.65 18.57 3.05
N HIS A 203 -11.60 17.76 3.06
CA HIS A 203 -11.27 16.85 1.95
C HIS A 203 -11.86 15.45 2.13
N LYS A 204 -12.72 15.22 3.15
CA LYS A 204 -13.36 13.92 3.45
C LYS A 204 -12.35 12.77 3.55
N LEU A 205 -11.20 13.04 4.19
CA LEU A 205 -10.13 12.05 4.38
C LEU A 205 -10.28 11.24 5.68
N THR A 206 -11.36 11.45 6.43
CA THR A 206 -11.70 10.66 7.64
C THR A 206 -11.96 9.19 7.27
N PRO A 207 -11.70 8.25 8.23
CA PRO A 207 -11.98 6.83 8.04
C PRO A 207 -13.42 6.56 7.66
#